data_8f9174b98cc14757229abf14284a8347
#
_entry.id   8f9174b98cc14757229abf14284a8347
#
_cell.length_a   1.000
_cell.length_b   1.000
_cell.length_c   1.000
_cell.angle_alpha   90.00
_cell.angle_beta   90.00
_cell.angle_gamma   90.00
#
_symmetry.space_group_name_H-M   'P 1'
#
loop_
_entity.id
_entity.type
_entity.pdbx_description
1 polymer ?
#
loop_
_entity_poly.entity_id
_entity_poly.type
_entity_poly.pdbx_seq_one_letter_code
_entity_poly.pdbx_strand_id
1 'polypeptide(L)'
;KARRNGFGGSDSSILLGVNPFTTLRQLLIQKATPELTEEEKQVGQLAAVRKGNDLEPLIIQKASKILGMEIVKPPHMYMFQDFPYLKMNFDGVGKTEKVENFQLPEASDLGKYIPVEIKVATEKGQRHYNPFVAVYSEVVAGKLNPTTRPILADVSNMDWTIEKKAEYYGIPQYYYTQLQQEMMALDAPYGMLAVMFDADWSVSIFFVWRDIKVQNRLKIEGFTAWQKVEDL
;
A
#
# COMPACT_ATOMS: atom_id res chain seq x y z
N LYS A 1 -4.53 -20.60 4.03
CA LYS A 1 -5.65 -20.56 5.03
C LYS A 1 -5.79 -19.17 5.68
N ALA A 2 -4.71 -18.55 6.22
CA ALA A 2 -4.85 -17.29 6.98
C ALA A 2 -5.46 -16.12 6.17
N ARG A 3 -5.17 -15.97 4.87
CA ARG A 3 -5.73 -14.92 4.00
C ARG A 3 -7.24 -15.05 3.75
N ARG A 4 -7.84 -16.23 3.92
CA ARG A 4 -9.27 -16.44 3.69
C ARG A 4 -10.13 -16.08 4.90
N ASN A 5 -9.54 -16.04 6.10
CA ASN A 5 -10.24 -15.69 7.31
C ASN A 5 -10.26 -14.17 7.56
N GLY A 6 -10.39 -13.37 6.51
CA GLY A 6 -10.47 -11.91 6.58
C GLY A 6 -9.95 -11.22 5.32
N PHE A 7 -10.03 -9.89 5.32
CA PHE A 7 -9.63 -9.03 4.22
C PHE A 7 -8.23 -8.45 4.48
N GLY A 8 -7.31 -8.70 3.56
CA GLY A 8 -5.96 -8.11 3.58
C GLY A 8 -5.92 -6.70 3.03
N GLY A 9 -4.76 -6.03 3.12
CA GLY A 9 -4.58 -4.68 2.57
C GLY A 9 -4.91 -4.57 1.09
N SER A 10 -4.54 -5.56 0.28
CA SER A 10 -4.89 -5.60 -1.14
C SER A 10 -6.40 -5.73 -1.43
N ASP A 11 -7.20 -6.19 -0.45
CA ASP A 11 -8.64 -6.29 -0.60
C ASP A 11 -9.36 -4.95 -0.33
N SER A 12 -8.67 -3.98 0.29
CA SER A 12 -9.24 -2.68 0.69
C SER A 12 -9.88 -1.91 -0.46
N SER A 13 -9.27 -1.92 -1.63
CA SER A 13 -9.80 -1.26 -2.82
C SER A 13 -11.07 -1.94 -3.36
N ILE A 14 -11.20 -3.24 -3.17
CA ILE A 14 -12.38 -4.02 -3.57
C ILE A 14 -13.54 -3.70 -2.61
N LEU A 15 -13.27 -3.67 -1.31
CA LEU A 15 -14.25 -3.29 -0.28
C LEU A 15 -14.80 -1.88 -0.52
N LEU A 16 -13.96 -0.95 -0.93
CA LEU A 16 -14.34 0.44 -1.20
C LEU A 16 -14.90 0.68 -2.62
N GLY A 17 -14.97 -0.35 -3.46
CA GLY A 17 -15.54 -0.28 -4.81
C GLY A 17 -14.64 0.46 -5.82
N VAL A 18 -13.34 0.61 -5.55
CA VAL A 18 -12.39 1.33 -6.42
C VAL A 18 -11.33 0.40 -7.04
N ASN A 19 -11.49 -0.91 -6.92
CA ASN A 19 -10.58 -1.87 -7.57
C ASN A 19 -10.96 -2.07 -9.04
N PRO A 20 -10.03 -1.87 -10.00
CA PRO A 20 -10.32 -2.03 -11.42
C PRO A 20 -10.28 -3.49 -11.91
N PHE A 21 -9.82 -4.44 -11.08
CA PHE A 21 -9.53 -5.82 -11.51
C PHE A 21 -10.51 -6.84 -10.95
N THR A 22 -11.04 -6.60 -9.75
CA THR A 22 -11.85 -7.59 -9.02
C THR A 22 -13.07 -6.91 -8.40
N THR A 23 -14.23 -7.56 -8.50
CA THR A 23 -15.48 -7.07 -7.89
C THR A 23 -15.65 -7.59 -6.46
N LEU A 24 -16.47 -6.89 -5.67
CA LEU A 24 -16.80 -7.34 -4.30
C LEU A 24 -17.42 -8.76 -4.32
N ARG A 25 -18.30 -9.07 -5.28
CA ARG A 25 -18.90 -10.40 -5.39
C ARG A 25 -17.84 -11.51 -5.57
N GLN A 26 -16.84 -11.27 -6.42
CA GLN A 26 -15.75 -12.23 -6.63
C GLN A 26 -14.94 -12.41 -5.35
N LEU A 27 -14.64 -11.32 -4.63
CA LEU A 27 -13.93 -11.38 -3.36
C LEU A 27 -14.71 -12.18 -2.32
N LEU A 28 -16.03 -11.95 -2.15
CA LEU A 28 -16.86 -12.69 -1.20
C LEU A 28 -16.86 -14.19 -1.49
N ILE A 29 -17.06 -14.59 -2.74
CA ILE A 29 -17.00 -15.99 -3.16
C ILE A 29 -15.61 -16.58 -2.83
N GLN A 30 -14.54 -15.86 -3.14
CA GLN A 30 -13.19 -16.28 -2.84
C GLN A 30 -12.97 -16.51 -1.34
N LYS A 31 -13.48 -15.62 -0.47
CA LYS A 31 -13.34 -15.74 0.99
C LYS A 31 -14.20 -16.87 1.55
N ALA A 32 -15.40 -17.08 1.04
CA ALA A 32 -16.29 -18.15 1.46
C ALA A 32 -15.82 -19.56 1.01
N THR A 33 -15.04 -19.66 -0.07
CA THR A 33 -14.54 -20.94 -0.58
C THR A 33 -13.36 -21.44 0.27
N PRO A 34 -13.43 -22.63 0.90
CA PRO A 34 -12.40 -23.08 1.85
C PRO A 34 -11.05 -23.43 1.21
N GLU A 35 -11.04 -23.80 -0.07
CA GLU A 35 -9.85 -24.22 -0.79
C GLU A 35 -9.46 -23.22 -1.88
N LEU A 36 -8.15 -23.14 -2.18
CA LEU A 36 -7.65 -22.34 -3.30
C LEU A 36 -8.13 -23.00 -4.62
N THR A 37 -8.70 -22.21 -5.51
CA THR A 37 -8.94 -22.64 -6.88
C THR A 37 -7.62 -22.91 -7.61
N GLU A 38 -7.65 -23.70 -8.69
CA GLU A 38 -6.44 -23.95 -9.49
C GLU A 38 -5.88 -22.65 -10.08
N GLU A 39 -6.74 -21.71 -10.45
CA GLU A 39 -6.33 -20.38 -10.92
C GLU A 39 -5.59 -19.59 -9.83
N GLU A 40 -6.07 -19.60 -8.59
CA GLU A 40 -5.41 -18.94 -7.46
C GLU A 40 -4.05 -19.56 -7.13
N LYS A 41 -3.93 -20.89 -7.26
CA LYS A 41 -2.63 -21.58 -7.10
C LYS A 41 -1.64 -21.14 -8.17
N GLN A 42 -2.11 -20.90 -9.40
CA GLN A 42 -1.29 -20.46 -10.53
C GLN A 42 -0.86 -18.99 -10.39
N VAL A 43 -1.68 -18.11 -9.78
CA VAL A 43 -1.34 -16.69 -9.59
C VAL A 43 0.01 -16.53 -8.88
N GLY A 44 0.27 -17.31 -7.82
CA GLY A 44 1.56 -17.31 -7.12
C GLY A 44 2.75 -17.74 -7.98
N GLN A 45 2.49 -18.36 -9.13
CA GLN A 45 3.49 -18.82 -10.09
C GLN A 45 3.72 -17.84 -11.25
N LEU A 46 2.90 -16.80 -11.37
CA LEU A 46 3.07 -15.80 -12.41
C LEU A 46 4.44 -15.12 -12.29
N ALA A 47 5.11 -14.95 -13.42
CA ALA A 47 6.46 -14.35 -13.47
C ALA A 47 6.50 -12.97 -12.81
N ALA A 48 5.43 -12.16 -12.94
CA ALA A 48 5.34 -10.85 -12.32
C ALA A 48 5.30 -10.92 -10.78
N VAL A 49 4.58 -11.92 -10.21
CA VAL A 49 4.50 -12.11 -8.75
C VAL A 49 5.84 -12.58 -8.19
N ARG A 50 6.47 -13.54 -8.86
CA ARG A 50 7.82 -14.01 -8.48
C ARG A 50 8.84 -12.87 -8.53
N LYS A 51 8.87 -12.13 -9.64
CA LYS A 51 9.74 -10.96 -9.80
C LYS A 51 9.52 -9.94 -8.68
N GLY A 52 8.26 -9.66 -8.31
CA GLY A 52 7.94 -8.78 -7.20
C GLY A 52 8.56 -9.26 -5.88
N ASN A 53 8.35 -10.53 -5.54
CA ASN A 53 8.90 -11.13 -4.32
C ASN A 53 10.45 -11.15 -4.30
N ASP A 54 11.07 -11.46 -5.44
CA ASP A 54 12.53 -11.52 -5.54
C ASP A 54 13.18 -10.13 -5.43
N LEU A 55 12.51 -9.08 -5.91
CA LEU A 55 13.02 -7.70 -5.89
C LEU A 55 12.65 -6.94 -4.60
N GLU A 56 11.66 -7.39 -3.84
CA GLU A 56 11.21 -6.72 -2.63
C GLU A 56 12.37 -6.40 -1.64
N PRO A 57 13.29 -7.33 -1.30
CA PRO A 57 14.40 -7.04 -0.40
C PRO A 57 15.34 -5.94 -0.94
N LEU A 58 15.56 -5.92 -2.26
CA LEU A 58 16.38 -4.91 -2.90
C LEU A 58 15.72 -3.52 -2.83
N ILE A 59 14.40 -3.45 -3.04
CA ILE A 59 13.67 -2.20 -2.97
C ILE A 59 13.66 -1.68 -1.54
N ILE A 60 13.46 -2.55 -0.55
CA ILE A 60 13.57 -2.19 0.88
C ILE A 60 14.94 -1.59 1.17
N GLN A 61 16.02 -2.24 0.74
CA GLN A 61 17.37 -1.74 0.94
C GLN A 61 17.61 -0.37 0.26
N LYS A 62 17.15 -0.21 -0.98
CA LYS A 62 17.23 1.09 -1.69
C LYS A 62 16.41 2.17 -0.98
N ALA A 63 15.15 1.88 -0.62
CA ALA A 63 14.28 2.81 0.07
C ALA A 63 14.87 3.22 1.44
N SER A 64 15.37 2.27 2.23
CA SER A 64 16.07 2.54 3.49
C SER A 64 17.23 3.52 3.31
N LYS A 65 18.07 3.28 2.29
CA LYS A 65 19.23 4.14 2.00
C LYS A 65 18.79 5.53 1.53
N ILE A 66 17.79 5.62 0.66
CA ILE A 66 17.27 6.89 0.14
C ILE A 66 16.69 7.73 1.27
N LEU A 67 15.87 7.12 2.13
CA LEU A 67 15.18 7.79 3.23
C LEU A 67 16.10 8.05 4.42
N GLY A 68 17.23 7.34 4.54
CA GLY A 68 18.05 7.34 5.76
C GLY A 68 17.28 6.73 6.94
N MET A 69 16.41 5.76 6.68
CA MET A 69 15.50 5.16 7.65
C MET A 69 15.60 3.65 7.61
N GLU A 70 15.66 3.01 8.79
CA GLU A 70 15.56 1.55 8.85
C GLU A 70 14.15 1.09 8.46
N ILE A 71 14.06 0.23 7.45
CA ILE A 71 12.82 -0.42 7.02
C ILE A 71 12.96 -1.91 7.24
N VAL A 72 12.06 -2.48 8.04
CA VAL A 72 12.05 -3.90 8.39
C VAL A 72 10.76 -4.55 7.91
N LYS A 73 10.86 -5.73 7.31
CA LYS A 73 9.69 -6.56 6.98
C LYS A 73 9.25 -7.34 8.22
N PRO A 74 8.05 -7.09 8.78
CA PRO A 74 7.55 -7.87 9.89
C PRO A 74 7.30 -9.34 9.49
N PRO A 75 7.66 -10.32 10.33
CA PRO A 75 7.55 -11.74 10.00
C PRO A 75 6.13 -12.30 10.11
N HIS A 76 5.19 -11.55 10.70
CA HIS A 76 3.86 -12.03 11.04
C HIS A 76 2.76 -11.16 10.40
N MET A 77 1.62 -11.82 10.14
CA MET A 77 0.38 -11.14 9.80
C MET A 77 -0.21 -10.50 11.05
N TYR A 78 -0.66 -9.26 10.93
CA TYR A 78 -1.37 -8.52 11.96
C TYR A 78 -2.87 -8.65 11.75
N MET A 79 -3.61 -8.68 12.85
CA MET A 79 -5.07 -8.68 12.86
C MET A 79 -5.53 -7.59 13.81
N PHE A 80 -6.51 -6.81 13.37
CA PHE A 80 -7.10 -5.79 14.24
C PHE A 80 -7.89 -6.44 15.36
N GLN A 81 -7.68 -6.03 16.60
CA GLN A 81 -8.39 -6.58 17.75
C GLN A 81 -9.90 -6.34 17.67
N ASP A 82 -10.30 -5.12 17.33
CA ASP A 82 -11.71 -4.72 17.25
C ASP A 82 -12.37 -5.07 15.90
N PHE A 83 -11.57 -5.40 14.90
CA PHE A 83 -12.00 -5.71 13.53
C PHE A 83 -11.29 -6.96 13.01
N PRO A 84 -11.56 -8.16 13.58
CA PRO A 84 -10.78 -9.37 13.28
C PRO A 84 -10.89 -9.84 11.83
N TYR A 85 -11.87 -9.34 11.10
CA TYR A 85 -12.04 -9.54 9.66
C TYR A 85 -11.05 -8.71 8.82
N LEU A 86 -10.39 -7.69 9.39
CA LEU A 86 -9.31 -6.95 8.72
C LEU A 86 -7.95 -7.48 9.16
N LYS A 87 -7.09 -7.72 8.20
CA LYS A 87 -5.75 -8.29 8.41
C LYS A 87 -4.72 -7.55 7.60
N MET A 88 -3.48 -7.57 8.07
CA MET A 88 -2.38 -6.86 7.44
C MET A 88 -1.11 -7.67 7.38
N ASN A 89 -0.52 -7.77 6.19
CA ASN A 89 0.89 -8.11 5.99
C ASN A 89 1.59 -6.85 5.50
N PHE A 90 2.61 -6.42 6.20
CA PHE A 90 3.43 -5.30 5.77
C PHE A 90 4.57 -5.79 4.87
N ASP A 91 4.79 -5.12 3.74
CA ASP A 91 5.99 -5.31 2.94
C ASP A 91 7.20 -4.69 3.66
N GLY A 92 6.99 -3.55 4.33
CA GLY A 92 7.98 -2.88 5.17
C GLY A 92 7.35 -2.01 6.25
N VAL A 93 8.05 -1.87 7.36
CA VAL A 93 7.74 -0.90 8.43
C VAL A 93 8.97 -0.08 8.69
N GLY A 94 8.86 1.22 8.54
CA GLY A 94 9.93 2.18 8.77
C GLY A 94 9.83 2.81 10.16
N LYS A 95 10.98 3.10 10.78
CA LYS A 95 11.10 3.75 12.08
C LYS A 95 11.40 5.23 11.91
N THR A 96 10.50 6.10 12.35
CA THR A 96 10.58 7.55 12.08
C THR A 96 11.58 8.32 12.93
N GLU A 97 12.08 7.75 14.03
CA GLU A 97 12.99 8.41 14.96
C GLU A 97 14.37 8.78 14.35
N LYS A 98 14.72 8.21 13.20
CA LYS A 98 16.01 8.42 12.52
C LYS A 98 15.81 8.51 11.02
N VAL A 99 15.26 9.62 10.55
CA VAL A 99 15.18 9.91 9.11
C VAL A 99 16.17 11.04 8.82
N GLU A 100 17.28 10.69 8.16
CA GLU A 100 18.38 11.64 7.94
C GLU A 100 18.19 12.50 6.69
N ASN A 101 17.49 11.96 5.68
CA ASN A 101 17.46 12.56 4.34
C ASN A 101 16.19 13.34 4.02
N PHE A 102 15.17 13.27 4.89
CA PHE A 102 13.88 13.93 4.69
C PHE A 102 13.41 14.56 5.99
N GLN A 103 12.90 15.78 5.90
CA GLN A 103 12.19 16.40 7.00
C GLN A 103 10.77 15.84 7.02
N LEU A 104 10.58 14.73 7.74
CA LEU A 104 9.25 14.19 7.97
C LEU A 104 8.47 15.10 8.92
N PRO A 105 7.13 15.18 8.77
CA PRO A 105 6.29 15.83 9.76
C PRO A 105 6.48 15.17 11.11
N GLU A 106 6.50 15.98 12.19
CA GLU A 106 6.58 15.46 13.54
C GLU A 106 5.47 14.46 13.77
N ALA A 107 5.84 13.21 13.97
CA ALA A 107 4.92 12.20 14.44
C ALA A 107 4.75 12.44 15.94
N SER A 108 3.51 12.68 16.38
CA SER A 108 3.17 12.55 17.80
C SER A 108 3.60 11.16 18.30
N ASP A 109 3.76 10.97 19.61
CA ASP A 109 4.24 9.72 20.23
C ASP A 109 3.60 8.40 19.72
N LEU A 110 2.48 8.47 19.02
CA LEU A 110 1.77 7.37 18.39
C LEU A 110 2.37 6.93 17.03
N GLY A 111 3.17 7.74 16.37
CA GLY A 111 3.64 7.51 15.00
C GLY A 111 5.09 7.07 14.85
N LYS A 112 5.64 6.30 15.80
CA LYS A 112 7.03 5.83 15.72
C LYS A 112 7.31 4.91 14.54
N TYR A 113 6.28 4.28 13.99
CA TYR A 113 6.36 3.34 12.90
C TYR A 113 5.39 3.74 11.78
N ILE A 114 5.87 3.71 10.56
CA ILE A 114 5.06 3.98 9.36
C ILE A 114 5.09 2.80 8.40
N PRO A 115 4.00 2.51 7.69
CA PRO A 115 4.02 1.50 6.65
C PRO A 115 4.82 2.01 5.44
N VAL A 116 5.60 1.11 4.86
CA VAL A 116 6.28 1.30 3.58
C VAL A 116 5.89 0.16 2.66
N GLU A 117 4.92 0.42 1.82
CA GLU A 117 4.47 -0.54 0.81
C GLU A 117 5.47 -0.60 -0.34
N ILE A 118 5.77 -1.80 -0.83
CA ILE A 118 6.78 -2.06 -1.85
C ILE A 118 6.13 -2.58 -3.12
N LYS A 119 6.45 -1.97 -4.25
CA LYS A 119 5.91 -2.42 -5.55
C LYS A 119 6.97 -2.43 -6.64
N VAL A 120 6.79 -3.36 -7.57
CA VAL A 120 7.48 -3.38 -8.86
C VAL A 120 6.47 -2.99 -9.93
N ALA A 121 6.74 -1.93 -10.66
CA ALA A 121 5.92 -1.50 -11.78
C ALA A 121 6.55 -1.92 -13.10
N THR A 122 5.80 -2.67 -13.90
CA THR A 122 6.18 -2.97 -15.28
C THR A 122 6.11 -1.70 -16.14
N GLU A 123 6.74 -1.70 -17.31
CA GLU A 123 6.67 -0.59 -18.27
C GLU A 123 5.23 -0.13 -18.53
N LYS A 124 4.30 -1.07 -18.71
CA LYS A 124 2.87 -0.75 -18.87
C LYS A 124 2.24 -0.19 -17.60
N GLY A 125 2.68 -0.62 -16.43
CA GLY A 125 2.20 -0.16 -15.12
C GLY A 125 2.74 1.22 -14.74
N GLN A 126 3.90 1.61 -15.25
CA GLN A 126 4.56 2.88 -14.94
C GLN A 126 3.66 4.11 -15.19
N ARG A 127 2.85 4.09 -16.23
CA ARG A 127 1.91 5.17 -16.58
C ARG A 127 0.86 5.50 -15.50
N HIS A 128 0.67 4.63 -14.53
CA HIS A 128 -0.27 4.82 -13.42
C HIS A 128 0.34 5.59 -12.24
N TYR A 129 1.62 5.93 -12.34
CA TYR A 129 2.34 6.70 -11.32
C TYR A 129 2.77 8.04 -11.89
N ASN A 130 2.72 9.06 -11.04
CA ASN A 130 3.25 10.39 -11.40
C ASN A 130 4.54 10.66 -10.60
N PRO A 131 5.72 10.36 -11.13
CA PRO A 131 6.98 10.55 -10.41
C PRO A 131 7.31 12.02 -10.12
N PHE A 132 6.61 12.96 -10.76
CA PHE A 132 6.81 14.40 -10.52
C PHE A 132 6.25 14.89 -9.18
N VAL A 133 5.38 14.11 -8.53
CA VAL A 133 4.86 14.41 -7.19
C VAL A 133 5.43 13.49 -6.10
N ALA A 134 6.27 12.53 -6.47
CA ALA A 134 7.00 11.69 -5.52
C ALA A 134 7.94 12.56 -4.67
N VAL A 135 8.07 12.26 -3.37
CA VAL A 135 9.04 12.94 -2.49
C VAL A 135 10.49 12.64 -2.89
N TYR A 136 10.70 11.49 -3.52
CA TYR A 136 11.95 11.12 -4.16
C TYR A 136 11.65 10.40 -5.48
N SER A 137 12.41 10.71 -6.52
CA SER A 137 12.37 9.98 -7.79
C SER A 137 13.73 9.98 -8.46
N GLU A 138 14.14 8.80 -8.93
CA GLU A 138 15.34 8.65 -9.77
C GLU A 138 15.06 8.99 -11.25
N VAL A 139 13.79 9.14 -11.64
CA VAL A 139 13.40 9.49 -13.01
C VAL A 139 12.82 10.89 -13.07
N VAL A 140 13.42 11.74 -13.89
CA VAL A 140 12.89 13.06 -14.24
C VAL A 140 12.98 13.23 -15.75
N ALA A 141 11.83 13.47 -16.39
CA ALA A 141 11.73 13.70 -17.84
C ALA A 141 12.39 12.59 -18.70
N GLY A 142 12.25 11.31 -18.28
CA GLY A 142 12.81 10.16 -19.00
C GLY A 142 14.32 10.01 -18.88
N LYS A 143 14.98 10.76 -17.97
CA LYS A 143 16.40 10.62 -17.64
C LYS A 143 16.55 10.23 -16.17
N LEU A 144 17.54 9.37 -15.88
CA LEU A 144 17.94 9.09 -14.51
C LEU A 144 18.57 10.35 -13.90
N ASN A 145 17.80 11.01 -13.06
CA ASN A 145 18.22 12.22 -12.35
C ASN A 145 17.55 12.25 -10.95
N PRO A 146 18.22 11.76 -9.92
CA PRO A 146 17.69 11.73 -8.58
C PRO A 146 17.23 13.12 -8.13
N THR A 147 15.98 13.21 -7.72
CA THR A 147 15.36 14.47 -7.29
C THR A 147 14.56 14.23 -6.02
N THR A 148 14.74 15.09 -5.03
CA THR A 148 13.89 15.17 -3.84
C THR A 148 12.90 16.32 -3.96
N ARG A 149 11.72 16.17 -3.39
CA ARG A 149 10.67 17.19 -3.40
C ARG A 149 10.02 17.32 -2.03
N PRO A 150 9.41 18.48 -1.73
CA PRO A 150 8.63 18.65 -0.52
C PRO A 150 7.48 17.63 -0.46
N ILE A 151 7.11 17.26 0.76
CA ILE A 151 5.92 16.45 1.01
C ILE A 151 4.69 17.27 0.59
N LEU A 152 3.78 16.61 -0.13
CA LEU A 152 2.52 17.21 -0.52
C LEU A 152 1.65 17.54 0.70
N ALA A 153 0.80 18.55 0.56
CA ALA A 153 -0.13 18.93 1.61
C ALA A 153 -1.11 17.78 1.93
N ASP A 154 -1.59 17.77 3.16
CA ASP A 154 -2.65 16.87 3.59
C ASP A 154 -3.99 17.26 2.95
N VAL A 155 -4.54 16.37 2.14
CA VAL A 155 -5.85 16.52 1.48
C VAL A 155 -6.90 15.56 2.04
N SER A 156 -6.63 14.90 3.16
CA SER A 156 -7.53 13.92 3.79
C SER A 156 -8.91 14.52 4.13
N ASN A 157 -8.94 15.78 4.53
CA ASN A 157 -10.16 16.50 4.88
C ASN A 157 -10.93 17.06 3.67
N MET A 158 -10.31 17.07 2.47
CA MET A 158 -10.99 17.53 1.26
C MET A 158 -12.15 16.60 0.90
N ASP A 159 -13.22 17.18 0.36
CA ASP A 159 -14.37 16.43 -0.17
C ASP A 159 -14.07 15.92 -1.58
N TRP A 160 -13.01 15.14 -1.68
CA TRP A 160 -12.55 14.51 -2.92
C TRP A 160 -12.84 13.01 -2.88
N THR A 161 -13.07 12.45 -4.08
CA THR A 161 -13.15 10.98 -4.22
C THR A 161 -11.79 10.33 -3.93
N ILE A 162 -11.81 9.03 -3.67
CA ILE A 162 -10.59 8.24 -3.46
C ILE A 162 -9.66 8.36 -4.68
N GLU A 163 -10.22 8.30 -5.89
CA GLU A 163 -9.50 8.41 -7.16
C GLU A 163 -8.75 9.74 -7.24
N LYS A 164 -9.44 10.86 -6.94
CA LYS A 164 -8.86 12.19 -6.98
C LYS A 164 -7.76 12.38 -5.95
N LYS A 165 -7.93 11.83 -4.75
CA LYS A 165 -6.88 11.84 -3.71
C LYS A 165 -5.66 11.01 -4.14
N ALA A 166 -5.88 9.82 -4.68
CA ALA A 166 -4.80 8.97 -5.19
C ALA A 166 -4.04 9.63 -6.35
N GLU A 167 -4.77 10.27 -7.28
CA GLU A 167 -4.17 11.05 -8.38
C GLU A 167 -3.32 12.21 -7.86
N TYR A 168 -3.78 12.93 -6.83
CA TYR A 168 -3.02 14.00 -6.19
C TYR A 168 -1.69 13.50 -5.62
N TYR A 169 -1.68 12.33 -4.98
CA TYR A 169 -0.46 11.71 -4.48
C TYR A 169 0.36 10.98 -5.57
N GLY A 170 -0.14 10.93 -6.80
CA GLY A 170 0.55 10.33 -7.96
C GLY A 170 0.61 8.82 -7.95
N ILE A 171 -0.32 8.14 -7.29
CA ILE A 171 -0.36 6.69 -7.13
C ILE A 171 -1.71 6.10 -7.55
N PRO A 172 -1.77 4.81 -7.94
CA PRO A 172 -3.03 4.13 -8.18
C PRO A 172 -3.94 4.10 -6.95
N GLN A 173 -5.24 4.27 -7.15
CA GLN A 173 -6.26 4.30 -6.09
C GLN A 173 -6.28 3.03 -5.21
N TYR A 174 -5.94 1.87 -5.77
CA TYR A 174 -5.89 0.63 -5.01
C TYR A 174 -4.70 0.56 -4.05
N TYR A 175 -3.58 1.21 -4.34
CA TYR A 175 -2.48 1.36 -3.38
C TYR A 175 -2.74 2.46 -2.35
N TYR A 176 -3.45 3.52 -2.76
CA TYR A 176 -3.89 4.53 -1.79
C TYR A 176 -4.74 3.89 -0.68
N THR A 177 -5.74 3.07 -1.05
CA THR A 177 -6.61 2.40 -0.06
C THR A 177 -5.88 1.33 0.75
N GLN A 178 -4.95 0.61 0.15
CA GLN A 178 -4.10 -0.34 0.85
C GLN A 178 -3.27 0.36 1.94
N LEU A 179 -2.58 1.46 1.60
CA LEU A 179 -1.82 2.26 2.57
C LEU A 179 -2.71 2.81 3.69
N GLN A 180 -3.97 3.18 3.41
CA GLN A 180 -4.88 3.63 4.46
C GLN A 180 -5.17 2.51 5.48
N GLN A 181 -5.34 1.26 5.05
CA GLN A 181 -5.50 0.12 5.94
C GLN A 181 -4.22 -0.16 6.74
N GLU A 182 -3.07 -0.03 6.13
CA GLU A 182 -1.76 -0.19 6.77
C GLU A 182 -1.51 0.89 7.84
N MET A 183 -1.75 2.15 7.49
CA MET A 183 -1.67 3.26 8.45
C MET A 183 -2.63 3.09 9.61
N MET A 184 -3.83 2.57 9.36
CA MET A 184 -4.79 2.27 10.42
C MET A 184 -4.26 1.19 11.38
N ALA A 185 -3.56 0.18 10.87
CA ALA A 185 -3.01 -0.91 11.67
C ALA A 185 -1.85 -0.47 12.57
N LEU A 186 -1.06 0.51 12.14
CA LEU A 186 0.07 1.06 12.91
C LEU A 186 -0.29 2.34 13.69
N ASP A 187 -1.52 2.82 13.56
CA ASP A 187 -1.94 4.17 13.99
C ASP A 187 -1.00 5.27 13.46
N ALA A 188 -0.47 5.07 12.26
CA ALA A 188 0.49 5.95 11.64
C ALA A 188 -0.18 7.19 11.02
N PRO A 189 0.40 8.39 11.14
CA PRO A 189 -0.15 9.63 10.58
C PRO A 189 0.05 9.72 9.06
N TYR A 190 0.97 8.96 8.51
CA TYR A 190 1.27 8.86 7.08
C TYR A 190 1.90 7.50 6.75
N GLY A 191 1.96 7.19 5.47
CA GLY A 191 2.64 6.01 4.92
C GLY A 191 3.40 6.33 3.64
N MET A 192 4.20 5.40 3.18
CA MET A 192 4.97 5.55 1.96
C MET A 192 4.75 4.38 1.00
N LEU A 193 4.82 4.67 -0.30
CA LEU A 193 4.85 3.69 -1.36
C LEU A 193 6.19 3.81 -2.08
N ALA A 194 7.02 2.78 -2.00
CA ALA A 194 8.27 2.68 -2.74
C ALA A 194 8.05 1.81 -3.99
N VAL A 195 8.25 2.39 -5.16
CA VAL A 195 8.02 1.73 -6.45
C VAL A 195 9.32 1.64 -7.21
N MET A 196 9.70 0.44 -7.61
CA MET A 196 10.77 0.22 -8.59
C MET A 196 10.17 0.01 -9.97
N PHE A 197 10.65 0.76 -10.94
CA PHE A 197 10.28 0.59 -12.35
C PHE A 197 11.22 -0.43 -12.99
N ASP A 198 10.65 -1.50 -13.56
CA ASP A 198 11.44 -2.63 -14.05
C ASP A 198 12.15 -2.36 -15.38
N ALA A 199 11.78 -1.29 -16.08
CA ALA A 199 12.39 -0.90 -17.34
C ALA A 199 13.84 -0.37 -17.18
N ASP A 200 14.12 0.35 -16.08
CA ASP A 200 15.38 1.03 -15.84
C ASP A 200 15.89 0.90 -14.39
N TRP A 201 15.17 0.13 -13.55
CA TRP A 201 15.49 -0.12 -12.14
C TRP A 201 15.48 1.14 -11.27
N SER A 202 14.88 2.21 -11.78
CA SER A 202 14.71 3.45 -11.04
C SER A 202 13.69 3.28 -9.91
N VAL A 203 13.84 4.05 -8.84
CA VAL A 203 12.93 4.05 -7.70
C VAL A 203 12.28 5.40 -7.54
N SER A 204 10.97 5.39 -7.26
CA SER A 204 10.25 6.56 -6.78
C SER A 204 9.57 6.25 -5.44
N ILE A 205 9.58 7.22 -4.52
CA ILE A 205 8.96 7.11 -3.22
C ILE A 205 7.87 8.17 -3.10
N PHE A 206 6.65 7.71 -2.85
CA PHE A 206 5.47 8.54 -2.70
C PHE A 206 5.09 8.60 -1.23
N PHE A 207 4.71 9.78 -0.77
CA PHE A 207 4.24 10.02 0.59
C PHE A 207 2.72 10.22 0.58
N VAL A 208 2.01 9.60 1.51
CA VAL A 208 0.55 9.64 1.60
C VAL A 208 0.13 9.93 3.03
N TRP A 209 -0.71 10.95 3.22
CA TRP A 209 -1.31 11.24 4.51
C TRP A 209 -2.44 10.28 4.87
N ARG A 210 -2.61 10.08 6.17
CA ARG A 210 -3.73 9.30 6.74
C ARG A 210 -5.07 9.95 6.44
N ASP A 211 -6.03 9.14 6.00
CA ASP A 211 -7.40 9.56 5.72
C ASP A 211 -8.38 8.79 6.61
N ILE A 212 -8.79 9.42 7.72
CA ILE A 212 -9.71 8.81 8.70
C ILE A 212 -11.08 8.50 8.08
N LYS A 213 -11.55 9.29 7.10
CA LYS A 213 -12.82 9.03 6.42
C LYS A 213 -12.75 7.71 5.64
N VAL A 214 -11.66 7.50 4.90
CA VAL A 214 -11.43 6.25 4.16
C VAL A 214 -11.27 5.08 5.13
N GLN A 215 -10.52 5.24 6.22
CA GLN A 215 -10.35 4.19 7.23
C GLN A 215 -11.67 3.79 7.90
N ASN A 216 -12.54 4.75 8.21
CA ASN A 216 -13.86 4.46 8.78
C ASN A 216 -14.76 3.73 7.78
N ARG A 217 -14.72 4.10 6.49
CA ARG A 217 -15.41 3.35 5.45
C ARG A 217 -14.88 1.90 5.34
N LEU A 218 -13.57 1.67 5.41
CA LEU A 218 -12.99 0.33 5.41
C LEU A 218 -13.52 -0.54 6.55
N LYS A 219 -13.67 0.01 7.75
CA LYS A 219 -14.25 -0.71 8.89
C LYS A 219 -15.70 -1.13 8.61
N ILE A 220 -16.52 -0.21 8.13
CA ILE A 220 -17.95 -0.43 7.86
C ILE A 220 -18.14 -1.43 6.71
N GLU A 221 -17.51 -1.17 5.57
CA GLU A 221 -17.63 -2.02 4.39
C GLU A 221 -17.02 -3.41 4.62
N GLY A 222 -15.91 -3.47 5.36
CA GLY A 222 -15.30 -4.74 5.76
C GLY A 222 -16.22 -5.55 6.67
N PHE A 223 -16.86 -4.94 7.67
CA PHE A 223 -17.84 -5.61 8.52
C PHE A 223 -19.02 -6.15 7.71
N THR A 224 -19.63 -5.29 6.90
CA THR A 224 -20.78 -5.66 6.06
C THR A 224 -20.43 -6.78 5.07
N ALA A 225 -19.23 -6.73 4.50
CA ALA A 225 -18.75 -7.76 3.58
C ALA A 225 -18.48 -9.08 4.32
N TRP A 226 -17.91 -9.01 5.54
CA TRP A 226 -17.61 -10.21 6.31
C TRP A 226 -18.87 -10.95 6.76
N GLN A 227 -19.92 -10.24 7.18
CA GLN A 227 -21.20 -10.86 7.48
C GLN A 227 -21.74 -11.66 6.26
N LYS A 228 -21.62 -11.11 5.04
CA LYS A 228 -22.02 -11.82 3.83
C LYS A 228 -21.17 -13.06 3.53
N VAL A 229 -19.88 -13.09 3.94
CA VAL A 229 -19.03 -14.28 3.82
C VAL A 229 -19.48 -15.37 4.77
N GLU A 230 -19.90 -15.00 5.99
CA GLU A 230 -20.39 -15.95 6.99
C GLU A 230 -21.76 -16.54 6.65
N ASP A 231 -22.54 -15.83 5.84
CA ASP A 231 -23.87 -16.28 5.36
C ASP A 231 -23.81 -17.19 4.11
N LEU A 232 -22.62 -17.31 3.46
CA LEU A 232 -22.40 -18.15 2.27
C LEU A 232 -21.91 -19.55 2.63
#